data_f6beda3eae4e1a09e47f0df671766978
#
_entry.id   f6beda3eae4e1a09e47f0df671766978
#
_cell.length_a   1.000
_cell.length_b   1.000
_cell.length_c   1.000
_cell.angle_alpha   90.00
_cell.angle_beta   90.00
_cell.angle_gamma   90.00
#
_symmetry.space_group_name_H-M   'P 1'
#
loop_
_entity.id
_entity.type
_entity.pdbx_description
1 polymer ?
#
loop_
_entity_poly.entity_id
_entity_poly.type
_entity_poly.pdbx_seq_one_letter_code
_entity_poly.pdbx_strand_id
1 'polypeptide(L)'
;VLQVLNRFRHGANALFFPVVNELGEPIGILRERDMKNWVYSPFGISLLMNSSYKHEITSLIVRVPVASVQTTLEAIVELYALDPEADAVLLTENGTYRGYLDSRTLVQLIHEREVERARDENPLTRLPGNTVIREFVGERIAFDERPYLLAYMDFDNFKPFNDHYGFRHGDRVIQLFGDMLKEFGQRTGAFVGHIGGDDFFIGMELETRCLEEAEASVRELQRSFSQNVIAFYDEAARERRSIIAKGRDGSTRAFPILTVSTGGIVVPGKQAGKRGEEELLRLLAELKSTSKASTDHVAIRKLSVTIN
;
A
#
# COMPACT_ATOMS: atom_id res chain seq x y z
N VAL A 1 -43.65 -0.15 -13.45
CA VAL A 1 -43.43 1.15 -12.77
C VAL A 1 -44.08 1.13 -11.39
N LEU A 2 -45.40 0.89 -11.23
CA LEU A 2 -46.12 0.92 -9.95
C LEU A 2 -45.52 -0.02 -8.90
N GLN A 3 -45.09 -1.22 -9.30
CA GLN A 3 -44.41 -2.18 -8.37
C GLN A 3 -43.09 -1.62 -7.85
N VAL A 4 -42.33 -0.94 -8.67
CA VAL A 4 -41.03 -0.34 -8.28
C VAL A 4 -41.27 0.88 -7.37
N LEU A 5 -42.24 1.72 -7.68
CA LEU A 5 -42.66 2.82 -6.78
C LEU A 5 -43.09 2.30 -5.40
N ASN A 6 -43.85 1.21 -5.35
CA ASN A 6 -44.20 0.58 -4.10
C ASN A 6 -42.98 0.04 -3.34
N ARG A 7 -41.97 -0.48 -4.02
CA ARG A 7 -40.70 -0.89 -3.36
C ARG A 7 -39.98 0.32 -2.76
N PHE A 8 -39.88 1.45 -3.44
CA PHE A 8 -39.32 2.69 -2.87
C PHE A 8 -40.13 3.19 -1.68
N ARG A 9 -41.46 3.08 -1.73
CA ARG A 9 -42.34 3.51 -0.63
C ARG A 9 -42.21 2.66 0.63
N HIS A 10 -41.93 1.37 0.50
CA HIS A 10 -41.81 0.42 1.63
C HIS A 10 -40.35 0.10 1.97
N GLY A 11 -39.38 0.42 1.09
CA GLY A 11 -37.96 0.25 1.34
C GLY A 11 -37.44 1.43 2.17
N ALA A 12 -37.17 1.20 3.43
CA ALA A 12 -36.63 2.22 4.31
C ALA A 12 -35.31 2.78 3.72
N ASN A 13 -35.35 4.04 3.25
CA ASN A 13 -34.17 4.82 2.78
C ASN A 13 -33.46 4.35 1.50
N ALA A 14 -34.07 3.52 0.66
CA ALA A 14 -33.47 3.18 -0.63
C ALA A 14 -33.55 4.36 -1.60
N LEU A 15 -32.40 4.94 -1.96
CA LEU A 15 -32.33 6.05 -2.92
C LEU A 15 -32.37 5.56 -4.37
N PHE A 16 -31.95 4.33 -4.61
CA PHE A 16 -31.97 3.66 -5.92
C PHE A 16 -32.07 2.14 -5.77
N PHE A 17 -32.42 1.48 -6.88
CA PHE A 17 -32.37 0.02 -7.00
C PHE A 17 -31.48 -0.36 -8.18
N PRO A 18 -30.52 -1.29 -8.00
CA PRO A 18 -29.78 -1.91 -9.10
C PRO A 18 -30.73 -2.70 -10.03
N VAL A 19 -30.45 -2.64 -11.32
CA VAL A 19 -31.20 -3.35 -12.35
C VAL A 19 -30.27 -4.29 -13.09
N VAL A 20 -30.70 -5.53 -13.22
CA VAL A 20 -29.98 -6.59 -13.95
C VAL A 20 -30.81 -7.10 -15.12
N ASN A 21 -30.15 -7.66 -16.14
CA ASN A 21 -30.81 -8.38 -17.24
C ASN A 21 -31.18 -9.80 -16.81
N GLU A 22 -31.73 -10.59 -17.74
CA GLU A 22 -32.13 -11.99 -17.51
C GLU A 22 -30.93 -12.92 -17.18
N LEU A 23 -29.72 -12.53 -17.56
CA LEU A 23 -28.48 -13.25 -17.25
C LEU A 23 -27.88 -12.85 -15.89
N GLY A 24 -28.53 -11.90 -15.19
CA GLY A 24 -28.02 -11.38 -13.90
C GLY A 24 -26.90 -10.35 -14.05
N GLU A 25 -26.64 -9.85 -15.25
CA GLU A 25 -25.64 -8.80 -15.49
C GLU A 25 -26.22 -7.43 -15.19
N PRO A 26 -25.48 -6.51 -14.53
CA PRO A 26 -25.98 -5.19 -14.20
C PRO A 26 -26.08 -4.30 -15.45
N ILE A 27 -27.24 -3.66 -15.64
CA ILE A 27 -27.50 -2.73 -16.75
C ILE A 27 -27.57 -1.28 -16.28
N GLY A 28 -27.68 -1.04 -14.98
CA GLY A 28 -27.71 0.29 -14.38
C GLY A 28 -28.50 0.32 -13.08
N ILE A 29 -28.96 1.51 -12.72
CA ILE A 29 -29.77 1.76 -11.52
C ILE A 29 -31.05 2.51 -11.88
N LEU A 30 -32.10 2.29 -11.05
CA LEU A 30 -33.32 3.12 -11.04
C LEU A 30 -33.25 4.01 -9.79
N ARG A 31 -33.30 5.32 -10.00
CA ARG A 31 -33.24 6.32 -8.92
C ARG A 31 -34.64 6.71 -8.44
N GLU A 32 -34.80 6.83 -7.14
CA GLU A 32 -36.08 7.31 -6.56
C GLU A 32 -36.42 8.73 -7.07
N ARG A 33 -35.43 9.62 -7.14
CA ARG A 33 -35.61 11.01 -7.60
C ARG A 33 -36.17 11.10 -9.03
N ASP A 34 -35.67 10.25 -9.95
CA ASP A 34 -36.11 10.28 -11.35
C ASP A 34 -37.54 9.74 -11.47
N MET A 35 -37.89 8.72 -10.71
CA MET A 35 -39.23 8.21 -10.64
C MET A 35 -40.22 9.22 -10.03
N LYS A 36 -39.82 9.93 -8.97
CA LYS A 36 -40.64 11.00 -8.36
C LYS A 36 -40.88 12.14 -9.36
N ASN A 37 -39.83 12.62 -10.03
CA ASN A 37 -39.92 13.68 -11.03
C ASN A 37 -40.88 13.30 -12.16
N TRP A 38 -40.84 12.03 -12.59
CA TRP A 38 -41.75 11.55 -13.61
C TRP A 38 -43.20 11.45 -13.10
N VAL A 39 -43.44 10.92 -11.89
CA VAL A 39 -44.76 10.80 -11.27
C VAL A 39 -45.43 12.17 -11.04
N TYR A 40 -44.64 13.15 -10.60
CA TYR A 40 -45.12 14.52 -10.34
C TYR A 40 -45.16 15.40 -11.57
N SER A 41 -44.82 14.89 -12.75
CA SER A 41 -45.01 15.61 -14.00
C SER A 41 -46.53 15.80 -14.28
N PRO A 42 -46.96 16.85 -15.00
CA PRO A 42 -48.37 17.18 -15.19
C PRO A 42 -49.27 16.05 -15.72
N PHE A 43 -48.68 15.07 -16.39
CA PHE A 43 -49.36 13.90 -16.95
C PHE A 43 -48.93 12.56 -16.35
N GLY A 44 -47.99 12.53 -15.42
CA GLY A 44 -47.32 11.31 -14.94
C GLY A 44 -48.27 10.28 -14.35
N ILE A 45 -49.18 10.68 -13.47
CA ILE A 45 -50.16 9.77 -12.83
C ILE A 45 -51.16 9.24 -13.88
N SER A 46 -51.62 10.10 -14.81
CA SER A 46 -52.58 9.71 -15.86
C SER A 46 -51.92 8.72 -16.84
N LEU A 47 -50.65 8.88 -17.15
CA LEU A 47 -49.87 7.95 -17.98
C LEU A 47 -49.65 6.61 -17.28
N LEU A 48 -49.42 6.61 -15.97
CA LEU A 48 -49.30 5.38 -15.17
C LEU A 48 -50.60 4.55 -15.13
N MET A 49 -51.74 5.22 -15.13
CA MET A 49 -53.04 4.55 -15.07
C MET A 49 -53.53 4.07 -16.44
N ASN A 50 -52.93 4.49 -17.53
CA ASN A 50 -53.31 4.09 -18.87
C ASN A 50 -52.59 2.77 -19.28
N SER A 51 -53.33 1.69 -19.30
CA SER A 51 -52.85 0.34 -19.67
C SER A 51 -52.30 0.26 -21.11
N SER A 52 -52.70 1.20 -21.98
CA SER A 52 -52.18 1.29 -23.36
C SER A 52 -50.81 1.96 -23.47
N TYR A 53 -50.36 2.61 -22.40
CA TYR A 53 -49.03 3.25 -22.35
C TYR A 53 -48.06 2.34 -21.63
N LYS A 54 -47.43 1.44 -22.37
CA LYS A 54 -46.30 0.66 -21.86
C LYS A 54 -45.05 1.55 -21.78
N HIS A 55 -44.91 2.33 -20.70
CA HIS A 55 -43.64 2.93 -20.40
C HIS A 55 -42.67 1.82 -19.99
N GLU A 56 -41.72 1.58 -20.85
CA GLU A 56 -40.61 0.69 -20.52
C GLU A 56 -39.79 1.34 -19.41
N ILE A 57 -39.70 0.67 -18.27
CA ILE A 57 -38.83 1.05 -17.13
C ILE A 57 -37.40 1.28 -17.60
N THR A 58 -37.00 0.64 -18.69
CA THR A 58 -35.70 0.77 -19.35
C THR A 58 -35.29 2.20 -19.66
N SER A 59 -36.27 3.08 -19.99
CA SER A 59 -35.98 4.51 -20.25
C SER A 59 -35.57 5.31 -19.01
N LEU A 60 -35.81 4.77 -17.80
CA LEU A 60 -35.44 5.38 -16.51
C LEU A 60 -34.17 4.79 -15.93
N ILE A 61 -33.59 3.80 -16.60
CA ILE A 61 -32.35 3.20 -16.14
C ILE A 61 -31.19 4.14 -16.43
N VAL A 62 -30.49 4.50 -15.39
CA VAL A 62 -29.23 5.28 -15.46
C VAL A 62 -28.06 4.35 -15.41
N ARG A 63 -27.17 4.47 -16.38
CA ARG A 63 -25.91 3.72 -16.37
C ARG A 63 -25.01 4.31 -15.29
N VAL A 64 -24.32 3.43 -14.58
CA VAL A 64 -23.33 3.76 -13.56
C VAL A 64 -22.10 2.87 -13.75
N PRO A 65 -20.95 3.26 -13.23
CA PRO A 65 -19.73 2.43 -13.29
C PRO A 65 -19.96 1.01 -12.78
N VAL A 66 -19.28 0.04 -13.39
CA VAL A 66 -19.29 -1.37 -13.01
C VAL A 66 -17.86 -1.82 -12.77
N ALA A 67 -17.62 -2.51 -11.66
CA ALA A 67 -16.33 -3.05 -11.30
C ALA A 67 -16.44 -4.53 -10.92
N SER A 68 -15.34 -5.28 -11.03
CA SER A 68 -15.25 -6.62 -10.45
C SER A 68 -15.11 -6.55 -8.93
N VAL A 69 -15.58 -7.56 -8.20
CA VAL A 69 -15.29 -7.73 -6.76
C VAL A 69 -13.79 -7.88 -6.46
N GLN A 70 -12.97 -8.15 -7.49
CA GLN A 70 -11.52 -8.24 -7.39
C GLN A 70 -10.81 -6.90 -7.67
N THR A 71 -11.56 -5.87 -8.07
CA THR A 71 -11.00 -4.54 -8.35
C THR A 71 -10.57 -3.88 -7.04
N THR A 72 -9.40 -3.25 -7.01
CA THR A 72 -8.90 -2.55 -5.83
C THR A 72 -9.78 -1.34 -5.46
N LEU A 73 -9.79 -0.95 -4.20
CA LEU A 73 -10.59 0.19 -3.72
C LEU A 73 -10.19 1.48 -4.45
N GLU A 74 -8.89 1.68 -4.71
CA GLU A 74 -8.38 2.84 -5.44
C GLU A 74 -8.97 2.93 -6.85
N ALA A 75 -8.92 1.81 -7.59
CA ALA A 75 -9.49 1.76 -8.95
C ALA A 75 -11.01 1.95 -8.95
N ILE A 76 -11.72 1.48 -7.92
CA ILE A 76 -13.16 1.73 -7.76
C ILE A 76 -13.44 3.21 -7.49
N VAL A 77 -12.62 3.86 -6.65
CA VAL A 77 -12.74 5.30 -6.36
C VAL A 77 -12.46 6.13 -7.61
N GLU A 78 -11.45 5.76 -8.41
CA GLU A 78 -11.17 6.40 -9.69
C GLU A 78 -12.35 6.27 -10.67
N LEU A 79 -12.92 5.07 -10.81
CA LEU A 79 -14.09 4.82 -11.63
C LEU A 79 -15.30 5.67 -11.18
N TYR A 80 -15.51 5.79 -9.87
CA TYR A 80 -16.56 6.61 -9.30
C TYR A 80 -16.33 8.10 -9.57
N ALA A 81 -15.10 8.57 -9.47
CA ALA A 81 -14.73 9.97 -9.70
C ALA A 81 -14.83 10.41 -11.16
N LEU A 82 -14.74 9.48 -12.11
CA LEU A 82 -14.90 9.75 -13.55
C LEU A 82 -16.36 10.05 -13.95
N ASP A 83 -17.34 9.67 -13.13
CA ASP A 83 -18.76 9.92 -13.37
C ASP A 83 -19.37 10.72 -12.20
N PRO A 84 -19.34 12.06 -12.24
CA PRO A 84 -19.87 12.92 -11.17
C PRO A 84 -21.35 12.72 -10.86
N GLU A 85 -22.11 12.14 -11.78
CA GLU A 85 -23.55 11.86 -11.64
C GLU A 85 -23.82 10.44 -11.13
N ALA A 86 -22.79 9.62 -10.94
CA ALA A 86 -22.97 8.27 -10.44
C ALA A 86 -23.40 8.28 -8.96
N ASP A 87 -24.49 7.58 -8.63
CA ASP A 87 -24.91 7.39 -7.24
C ASP A 87 -24.23 6.18 -6.60
N ALA A 88 -23.66 5.27 -7.43
CA ALA A 88 -23.00 4.04 -6.96
C ALA A 88 -22.09 3.44 -8.04
N VAL A 89 -21.21 2.51 -7.61
CA VAL A 89 -20.51 1.55 -8.48
C VAL A 89 -21.14 0.18 -8.27
N LEU A 90 -21.55 -0.49 -9.35
CA LEU A 90 -22.08 -1.85 -9.29
C LEU A 90 -20.95 -2.86 -9.31
N LEU A 91 -21.03 -3.87 -8.45
CA LEU A 91 -20.02 -4.91 -8.34
C LEU A 91 -20.47 -6.19 -9.02
N THR A 92 -19.53 -6.83 -9.74
CA THR A 92 -19.76 -8.08 -10.45
C THR A 92 -18.72 -9.13 -10.10
N GLU A 93 -19.15 -10.39 -10.15
CA GLU A 93 -18.26 -11.55 -10.14
C GLU A 93 -18.61 -12.42 -11.34
N ASN A 94 -17.64 -12.65 -12.22
CA ASN A 94 -17.85 -13.35 -13.51
C ASN A 94 -19.01 -12.75 -14.35
N GLY A 95 -19.12 -11.40 -14.36
CA GLY A 95 -20.18 -10.69 -15.08
C GLY A 95 -21.52 -10.61 -14.34
N THR A 96 -21.74 -11.43 -13.31
CA THR A 96 -23.00 -11.47 -12.54
C THR A 96 -22.96 -10.43 -11.41
N TYR A 97 -24.04 -9.68 -11.24
CA TYR A 97 -24.20 -8.70 -10.16
C TYR A 97 -24.09 -9.35 -8.77
N ARG A 98 -23.31 -8.72 -7.89
CA ARG A 98 -23.10 -9.14 -6.50
C ARG A 98 -23.53 -8.11 -5.48
N GLY A 99 -23.40 -6.84 -5.82
CA GLY A 99 -23.70 -5.75 -4.89
C GLY A 99 -23.38 -4.39 -5.49
N TYR A 100 -23.38 -3.37 -4.66
CA TYR A 100 -22.99 -2.03 -5.05
C TYR A 100 -22.25 -1.32 -3.90
N LEU A 101 -21.49 -0.31 -4.27
CA LEU A 101 -20.89 0.63 -3.34
C LEU A 101 -21.47 2.02 -3.64
N ASP A 102 -22.23 2.56 -2.71
CA ASP A 102 -22.69 3.95 -2.78
C ASP A 102 -21.62 4.92 -2.27
N SER A 103 -21.82 6.21 -2.45
CA SER A 103 -20.89 7.25 -2.02
C SER A 103 -20.58 7.19 -0.51
N ARG A 104 -21.59 6.85 0.30
CA ARG A 104 -21.44 6.76 1.74
C ARG A 104 -20.53 5.59 2.14
N THR A 105 -20.77 4.43 1.55
CA THR A 105 -19.95 3.23 1.77
C THR A 105 -18.52 3.43 1.27
N LEU A 106 -18.33 4.08 0.10
CA LEU A 106 -17.00 4.41 -0.42
C LEU A 106 -16.23 5.32 0.54
N VAL A 107 -16.85 6.39 1.03
CA VAL A 107 -16.23 7.31 2.00
C VAL A 107 -15.88 6.57 3.30
N GLN A 108 -16.77 5.69 3.77
CA GLN A 108 -16.50 4.89 4.97
C GLN A 108 -15.30 3.95 4.77
N LEU A 109 -15.23 3.22 3.66
CA LEU A 109 -14.11 2.32 3.34
C LEU A 109 -12.78 3.07 3.21
N ILE A 110 -12.79 4.25 2.55
CA ILE A 110 -11.60 5.11 2.46
C ILE A 110 -11.16 5.53 3.87
N HIS A 111 -12.09 5.99 4.70
CA HIS A 111 -11.78 6.42 6.06
C HIS A 111 -11.23 5.28 6.92
N GLU A 112 -11.85 4.10 6.88
CA GLU A 112 -11.37 2.91 7.59
C GLU A 112 -9.93 2.56 7.18
N ARG A 113 -9.64 2.57 5.88
CA ARG A 113 -8.30 2.30 5.35
C ARG A 113 -7.27 3.36 5.76
N GLU A 114 -7.65 4.63 5.74
CA GLU A 114 -6.78 5.73 6.21
C GLU A 114 -6.46 5.59 7.71
N VAL A 115 -7.45 5.21 8.52
CA VAL A 115 -7.25 4.96 9.96
C VAL A 115 -6.33 3.75 10.19
N GLU A 116 -6.50 2.68 9.42
CA GLU A 116 -5.63 1.50 9.50
C GLU A 116 -4.19 1.85 9.10
N ARG A 117 -4.00 2.57 8.00
CA ARG A 117 -2.67 3.06 7.58
C ARG A 117 -2.02 3.95 8.63
N ALA A 118 -2.77 4.89 9.20
CA ALA A 118 -2.26 5.77 10.25
C ALA A 118 -1.89 5.01 11.54
N ARG A 119 -2.58 3.91 11.84
CA ARG A 119 -2.24 3.02 12.97
C ARG A 119 -1.00 2.16 12.71
N ASP A 120 -0.76 1.82 11.46
CA ASP A 120 0.41 1.02 11.06
C ASP A 120 1.69 1.85 10.96
N GLU A 121 1.60 3.19 10.86
CA GLU A 121 2.78 4.04 10.85
C GLU A 121 3.62 3.86 12.13
N ASN A 122 4.93 3.75 11.95
CA ASN A 122 5.83 3.72 13.09
C ASN A 122 5.75 5.06 13.87
N PRO A 123 5.45 5.06 15.17
CA PRO A 123 5.22 6.29 15.93
C PRO A 123 6.44 7.19 16.03
N LEU A 124 7.66 6.64 15.90
CA LEU A 124 8.91 7.38 16.01
C LEU A 124 9.30 8.06 14.69
N THR A 125 9.22 7.33 13.57
CA THR A 125 9.66 7.83 12.26
C THR A 125 8.53 8.30 11.36
N ARG A 126 7.28 7.91 11.64
CA ARG A 126 6.13 8.15 10.77
C ARG A 126 6.27 7.53 9.37
N LEU A 127 7.12 6.54 9.24
CA LEU A 127 7.20 5.71 8.04
C LEU A 127 6.15 4.60 8.09
N PRO A 128 5.66 4.13 6.93
CA PRO A 128 4.81 2.95 6.82
C PRO A 128 5.36 1.76 7.59
N GLY A 129 4.51 1.05 8.33
CA GLY A 129 4.87 -0.12 9.10
C GLY A 129 4.65 -1.43 8.35
N ASN A 130 4.58 -2.52 9.11
CA ASN A 130 4.59 -3.88 8.57
C ASN A 130 3.39 -4.19 7.65
N THR A 131 2.19 -3.70 7.96
CA THR A 131 0.98 -3.98 7.16
C THR A 131 1.13 -3.36 5.77
N VAL A 132 1.48 -2.07 5.70
CA VAL A 132 1.66 -1.36 4.44
C VAL A 132 2.86 -1.89 3.63
N ILE A 133 3.95 -2.31 4.31
CA ILE A 133 5.09 -2.98 3.65
C ILE A 133 4.64 -4.29 2.97
N ARG A 134 3.84 -5.11 3.67
CA ARG A 134 3.31 -6.37 3.12
C ARG A 134 2.36 -6.12 1.95
N GLU A 135 1.46 -5.16 2.06
CA GLU A 135 0.58 -4.74 0.96
C GLU A 135 1.41 -4.34 -0.27
N PHE A 136 2.41 -3.48 -0.08
CA PHE A 136 3.31 -3.05 -1.16
C PHE A 136 3.99 -4.25 -1.83
N VAL A 137 4.56 -5.16 -1.06
CA VAL A 137 5.24 -6.37 -1.58
C VAL A 137 4.25 -7.28 -2.30
N GLY A 138 3.07 -7.53 -1.71
CA GLY A 138 2.03 -8.39 -2.29
C GLY A 138 1.51 -7.87 -3.63
N GLU A 139 1.24 -6.57 -3.74
CA GLU A 139 0.79 -5.93 -4.98
C GLU A 139 1.84 -6.06 -6.10
N ARG A 140 3.14 -5.83 -5.78
CA ARG A 140 4.23 -5.92 -6.77
C ARG A 140 4.48 -7.35 -7.26
N ILE A 141 4.25 -8.34 -6.40
CA ILE A 141 4.36 -9.75 -6.78
C ILE A 141 3.17 -10.19 -7.65
N ALA A 142 1.96 -9.78 -7.30
CA ALA A 142 0.74 -10.31 -7.90
C ALA A 142 0.36 -9.61 -9.22
N PHE A 143 0.56 -8.30 -9.31
CA PHE A 143 -0.04 -7.48 -10.37
C PHE A 143 0.95 -6.69 -11.21
N ASP A 144 2.17 -6.44 -10.72
CA ASP A 144 3.13 -5.61 -11.43
C ASP A 144 4.02 -6.44 -12.39
N GLU A 145 4.16 -5.98 -13.64
CA GLU A 145 5.03 -6.62 -14.63
C GLU A 145 6.49 -6.11 -14.53
N ARG A 146 6.68 -5.02 -13.79
CA ARG A 146 7.97 -4.35 -13.64
C ARG A 146 8.85 -5.05 -12.61
N PRO A 147 10.18 -5.07 -12.83
CA PRO A 147 11.11 -5.60 -11.83
C PRO A 147 11.28 -4.61 -10.66
N TYR A 148 11.46 -5.16 -9.46
CA TYR A 148 11.68 -4.39 -8.23
C TYR A 148 12.91 -4.88 -7.48
N LEU A 149 13.66 -3.94 -6.91
CA LEU A 149 14.59 -4.21 -5.81
C LEU A 149 13.84 -4.03 -4.49
N LEU A 150 13.68 -5.11 -3.74
CA LEU A 150 13.17 -5.10 -2.37
C LEU A 150 14.36 -5.30 -1.42
N ALA A 151 14.50 -4.45 -0.40
CA ALA A 151 15.63 -4.54 0.51
C ALA A 151 15.24 -4.27 1.96
N TYR A 152 15.81 -5.08 2.87
CA TYR A 152 15.84 -4.81 4.31
C TYR A 152 17.13 -4.10 4.67
N MET A 153 17.03 -3.11 5.56
CA MET A 153 18.14 -2.37 6.11
C MET A 153 18.13 -2.48 7.65
N ASP A 154 19.31 -2.54 8.26
CA ASP A 154 19.45 -2.77 9.71
C ASP A 154 20.72 -2.09 10.20
N PHE A 155 20.67 -1.48 11.40
CA PHE A 155 21.86 -0.86 11.96
C PHE A 155 22.85 -1.90 12.51
N ASP A 156 24.09 -1.74 12.15
CA ASP A 156 25.15 -2.53 12.74
C ASP A 156 25.53 -1.96 14.11
N ASN A 157 25.62 -2.85 15.11
CA ASN A 157 26.00 -2.50 16.48
C ASN A 157 25.05 -1.55 17.22
N PHE A 158 23.75 -1.50 16.86
CA PHE A 158 22.78 -0.60 17.49
C PHE A 158 22.56 -0.91 18.98
N LYS A 159 22.53 -2.20 19.37
CA LYS A 159 22.42 -2.56 20.77
C LYS A 159 23.58 -2.04 21.63
N PRO A 160 24.88 -2.26 21.30
CA PRO A 160 25.98 -1.63 22.02
C PRO A 160 25.90 -0.10 22.08
N PHE A 161 25.40 0.55 21.05
CA PHE A 161 25.16 1.99 21.05
C PHE A 161 24.11 2.40 22.09
N ASN A 162 22.94 1.71 22.11
CA ASN A 162 21.91 1.96 23.10
C ASN A 162 22.35 1.67 24.54
N ASP A 163 23.10 0.60 24.73
CA ASP A 163 23.63 0.23 26.05
C ASP A 163 24.63 1.30 26.57
N HIS A 164 25.34 1.99 25.66
CA HIS A 164 26.33 3.02 25.99
C HIS A 164 25.71 4.42 26.17
N TYR A 165 24.85 4.85 25.23
CA TYR A 165 24.30 6.22 25.20
C TYR A 165 22.85 6.32 25.69
N GLY A 166 22.17 5.18 25.88
CA GLY A 166 20.79 5.08 26.31
C GLY A 166 19.79 5.13 25.15
N PHE A 167 18.59 4.58 25.39
CA PHE A 167 17.53 4.43 24.36
C PHE A 167 17.08 5.76 23.74
N ARG A 168 17.05 6.86 24.51
CA ARG A 168 16.70 8.18 23.95
C ARG A 168 17.66 8.64 22.84
N HIS A 169 18.92 8.27 22.95
CA HIS A 169 19.93 8.54 21.91
C HIS A 169 19.68 7.65 20.69
N GLY A 170 19.38 6.37 20.94
CA GLY A 170 18.99 5.46 19.87
C GLY A 170 17.76 5.90 19.10
N ASP A 171 16.72 6.36 19.80
CA ASP A 171 15.50 6.88 19.17
C ASP A 171 15.82 8.05 18.22
N ARG A 172 16.73 8.95 18.60
CA ARG A 172 17.16 10.06 17.75
C ARG A 172 17.92 9.58 16.51
N VAL A 173 18.72 8.52 16.63
CA VAL A 173 19.40 7.90 15.46
C VAL A 173 18.38 7.25 14.53
N ILE A 174 17.37 6.56 15.07
CA ILE A 174 16.26 6.00 14.31
C ILE A 174 15.51 7.12 13.57
N GLN A 175 15.20 8.23 14.24
CA GLN A 175 14.56 9.40 13.63
C GLN A 175 15.41 9.99 12.50
N LEU A 176 16.71 10.19 12.72
CA LEU A 176 17.64 10.65 11.68
C LEU A 176 17.55 9.77 10.43
N PHE A 177 17.63 8.44 10.60
CA PHE A 177 17.59 7.54 9.46
C PHE A 177 16.21 7.50 8.80
N GLY A 178 15.14 7.59 9.59
CA GLY A 178 13.77 7.72 9.09
C GLY A 178 13.58 8.96 8.20
N ASP A 179 14.15 10.10 8.60
CA ASP A 179 14.07 11.33 7.81
C ASP A 179 14.93 11.22 6.53
N MET A 180 16.12 10.62 6.62
CA MET A 180 16.94 10.32 5.45
C MET A 180 16.25 9.36 4.46
N LEU A 181 15.50 8.38 4.95
CA LEU A 181 14.70 7.48 4.12
C LEU A 181 13.53 8.19 3.43
N LYS A 182 12.85 9.11 4.11
CA LYS A 182 11.80 9.93 3.48
C LYS A 182 12.36 10.77 2.33
N GLU A 183 13.48 11.44 2.56
CA GLU A 183 14.17 12.22 1.53
C GLU A 183 14.65 11.33 0.36
N PHE A 184 15.19 10.17 0.68
CA PHE A 184 15.57 9.16 -0.29
C PHE A 184 14.36 8.72 -1.14
N GLY A 185 13.22 8.40 -0.51
CA GLY A 185 11.98 8.03 -1.19
C GLY A 185 11.46 9.13 -2.11
N GLN A 186 11.44 10.39 -1.65
CA GLN A 186 11.03 11.55 -2.46
C GLN A 186 11.93 11.75 -3.69
N ARG A 187 13.24 11.60 -3.53
CA ARG A 187 14.22 11.79 -4.61
C ARG A 187 14.21 10.67 -5.64
N THR A 188 14.00 9.43 -5.19
CA THR A 188 14.13 8.24 -6.03
C THR A 188 12.81 7.62 -6.47
N GLY A 189 11.68 8.04 -5.92
CA GLY A 189 10.39 7.37 -6.11
C GLY A 189 10.31 6.00 -5.41
N ALA A 190 11.26 5.68 -4.52
CA ALA A 190 11.25 4.44 -3.77
C ALA A 190 10.18 4.45 -2.68
N PHE A 191 9.52 3.31 -2.50
CA PHE A 191 8.77 3.04 -1.29
C PHE A 191 9.74 2.83 -0.12
N VAL A 192 9.46 3.44 1.04
CA VAL A 192 10.25 3.30 2.25
C VAL A 192 9.35 2.95 3.43
N GLY A 193 9.81 2.10 4.33
CA GLY A 193 9.06 1.65 5.50
C GLY A 193 9.94 1.42 6.72
N HIS A 194 9.32 1.34 7.91
CA HIS A 194 9.98 1.04 9.18
C HIS A 194 9.32 -0.16 9.85
N ILE A 195 10.02 -1.28 9.85
CA ILE A 195 9.53 -2.56 10.38
C ILE A 195 9.45 -2.51 11.91
N GLY A 196 10.47 -1.94 12.55
CA GLY A 196 10.53 -1.76 14.00
C GLY A 196 11.97 -1.81 14.53
N GLY A 197 12.22 -1.13 15.65
CA GLY A 197 13.58 -1.03 16.21
C GLY A 197 14.54 -0.37 15.22
N ASP A 198 15.58 -1.11 14.83
CA ASP A 198 16.62 -0.72 13.86
C ASP A 198 16.39 -1.29 12.44
N ASP A 199 15.20 -1.87 12.17
CA ASP A 199 14.83 -2.53 10.92
C ASP A 199 14.00 -1.64 10.01
N PHE A 200 14.46 -1.44 8.76
CA PHE A 200 13.80 -0.63 7.74
C PHE A 200 13.64 -1.39 6.43
N PHE A 201 12.78 -0.88 5.55
CA PHE A 201 12.47 -1.46 4.25
C PHE A 201 12.56 -0.42 3.13
N ILE A 202 13.05 -0.87 1.96
CA ILE A 202 13.04 -0.11 0.70
C ILE A 202 12.48 -0.99 -0.41
N GLY A 203 11.60 -0.41 -1.25
CA GLY A 203 11.14 -0.99 -2.50
C GLY A 203 11.39 -0.04 -3.65
N MET A 204 12.22 -0.42 -4.62
CA MET A 204 12.60 0.41 -5.77
C MET A 204 12.23 -0.27 -7.08
N GLU A 205 11.54 0.46 -7.95
CA GLU A 205 11.27 0.02 -9.32
C GLU A 205 12.55 0.09 -10.16
N LEU A 206 12.76 -0.93 -11.01
CA LEU A 206 13.96 -1.06 -11.86
C LEU A 206 13.68 -0.87 -13.37
N GLU A 207 12.43 -0.59 -13.78
CA GLU A 207 12.11 -0.39 -15.21
C GLU A 207 12.80 0.84 -15.79
N THR A 208 12.83 1.94 -15.02
CA THR A 208 13.40 3.23 -15.43
C THR A 208 14.86 3.41 -15.03
N ARG A 209 15.45 2.46 -14.31
CA ARG A 209 16.84 2.48 -13.83
C ARG A 209 17.43 1.08 -13.82
N CYS A 210 18.74 0.99 -14.05
CA CYS A 210 19.42 -0.28 -13.94
C CYS A 210 19.66 -0.65 -12.45
N LEU A 211 19.93 -1.93 -12.19
CA LEU A 211 20.20 -2.41 -10.83
C LEU A 211 21.43 -1.70 -10.22
N GLU A 212 22.44 -1.45 -11.01
CA GLU A 212 23.68 -0.77 -10.61
C GLU A 212 23.40 0.65 -10.08
N GLU A 213 22.49 1.40 -10.72
CA GLU A 213 22.06 2.73 -10.26
C GLU A 213 21.27 2.64 -8.94
N ALA A 214 20.41 1.63 -8.82
CA ALA A 214 19.67 1.38 -7.57
C ALA A 214 20.62 1.03 -6.43
N GLU A 215 21.59 0.14 -6.65
CA GLU A 215 22.63 -0.20 -5.68
C GLU A 215 23.50 1.02 -5.33
N ALA A 216 23.90 1.83 -6.30
CA ALA A 216 24.67 3.05 -6.06
C ALA A 216 23.91 4.03 -5.16
N SER A 217 22.60 4.19 -5.38
CA SER A 217 21.73 5.03 -4.55
C SER A 217 21.63 4.50 -3.11
N VAL A 218 21.51 3.19 -2.92
CA VAL A 218 21.50 2.56 -1.58
C VAL A 218 22.84 2.77 -0.88
N ARG A 219 23.97 2.60 -1.58
CA ARG A 219 25.31 2.82 -1.02
C ARG A 219 25.56 4.30 -0.68
N GLU A 220 25.00 5.23 -1.43
CA GLU A 220 25.02 6.65 -1.12
C GLU A 220 24.27 6.94 0.19
N LEU A 221 23.08 6.36 0.37
CA LEU A 221 22.29 6.47 1.60
C LEU A 221 23.08 5.94 2.81
N GLN A 222 23.70 4.75 2.70
CA GLN A 222 24.51 4.16 3.76
C GLN A 222 25.72 5.05 4.12
N ARG A 223 26.42 5.59 3.12
CA ARG A 223 27.55 6.52 3.34
C ARG A 223 27.10 7.81 4.01
N SER A 224 26.00 8.38 3.55
CA SER A 224 25.41 9.58 4.13
C SER A 224 25.03 9.35 5.60
N PHE A 225 24.39 8.21 5.92
CA PHE A 225 24.09 7.85 7.29
C PHE A 225 25.35 7.77 8.15
N SER A 226 26.37 7.05 7.69
CA SER A 226 27.63 6.88 8.42
C SER A 226 28.35 8.20 8.70
N GLN A 227 28.16 9.21 7.85
CA GLN A 227 28.68 10.56 8.06
C GLN A 227 27.86 11.35 9.08
N ASN A 228 26.53 11.27 8.99
CA ASN A 228 25.64 12.04 9.85
C ASN A 228 25.54 11.47 11.28
N VAL A 229 25.57 10.15 11.43
CA VAL A 229 25.44 9.49 12.73
C VAL A 229 26.62 9.80 13.69
N ILE A 230 27.76 10.22 13.17
CA ILE A 230 28.93 10.63 13.96
C ILE A 230 28.57 11.76 14.95
N ALA A 231 27.63 12.62 14.61
CA ALA A 231 27.18 13.72 15.48
C ALA A 231 26.56 13.23 16.81
N PHE A 232 26.14 11.97 16.87
CA PHE A 232 25.54 11.36 18.06
C PHE A 232 26.56 10.71 19.00
N TYR A 233 27.85 10.80 18.69
CA TYR A 233 28.92 10.25 19.50
C TYR A 233 29.67 11.35 20.24
N ASP A 234 30.19 11.05 21.43
CA ASP A 234 31.09 11.93 22.15
C ASP A 234 32.45 12.09 21.44
N GLU A 235 33.23 13.06 21.84
CA GLU A 235 34.51 13.40 21.21
C GLU A 235 35.50 12.22 21.23
N ALA A 236 35.59 11.53 22.35
CA ALA A 236 36.51 10.40 22.51
C ALA A 236 36.13 9.23 21.60
N ALA A 237 34.83 8.98 21.38
CA ALA A 237 34.36 7.94 20.46
C ALA A 237 34.58 8.36 19.01
N ARG A 238 34.41 9.64 18.67
CA ARG A 238 34.67 10.20 17.32
C ARG A 238 36.13 10.04 16.94
N GLU A 239 37.06 10.37 17.85
CA GLU A 239 38.51 10.24 17.63
C GLU A 239 38.92 8.76 17.45
N ARG A 240 38.43 7.89 18.30
CA ARG A 240 38.71 6.44 18.23
C ARG A 240 37.97 5.72 17.12
N ARG A 241 36.93 6.35 16.52
CA ARG A 241 36.01 5.71 15.58
C ARG A 241 35.29 4.48 16.18
N SER A 242 35.17 4.42 17.52
CA SER A 242 34.59 3.28 18.23
C SER A 242 34.12 3.68 19.63
N ILE A 243 33.16 2.92 20.18
CA ILE A 243 32.76 2.95 21.59
C ILE A 243 33.25 1.70 22.31
N ILE A 244 33.52 1.82 23.59
CA ILE A 244 33.79 0.64 24.46
C ILE A 244 32.47 0.27 25.14
N ALA A 245 31.93 -0.92 24.82
CA ALA A 245 30.67 -1.40 25.37
C ALA A 245 30.74 -2.93 25.64
N LYS A 246 29.69 -3.46 26.32
CA LYS A 246 29.55 -4.91 26.51
C LYS A 246 28.96 -5.57 25.28
N GLY A 247 29.58 -6.63 24.81
CA GLY A 247 29.01 -7.51 23.78
C GLY A 247 27.85 -8.37 24.30
N ARG A 248 27.19 -9.08 23.39
CA ARG A 248 26.11 -10.05 23.76
C ARG A 248 26.60 -11.18 24.64
N ASP A 249 27.86 -11.48 24.57
CA ASP A 249 28.59 -12.48 25.40
C ASP A 249 29.04 -11.94 26.76
N GLY A 250 28.71 -10.68 27.07
CA GLY A 250 29.11 -9.99 28.31
C GLY A 250 30.55 -9.45 28.29
N SER A 251 31.37 -9.74 27.27
CA SER A 251 32.74 -9.24 27.14
C SER A 251 32.75 -7.75 26.81
N THR A 252 33.65 -6.98 27.39
CA THR A 252 33.85 -5.58 27.04
C THR A 252 34.82 -5.50 25.87
N ARG A 253 34.39 -4.85 24.78
CA ARG A 253 35.18 -4.67 23.57
C ARG A 253 34.88 -3.38 22.85
N ALA A 254 35.72 -3.02 21.90
CA ALA A 254 35.46 -1.88 21.02
C ALA A 254 34.41 -2.26 19.93
N PHE A 255 33.44 -1.40 19.76
CA PHE A 255 32.45 -1.48 18.68
C PHE A 255 32.60 -0.26 17.74
N PRO A 256 32.69 -0.45 16.42
CA PRO A 256 32.78 0.65 15.49
C PRO A 256 31.54 1.54 15.53
N ILE A 257 31.67 2.73 14.96
CA ILE A 257 30.53 3.65 14.74
C ILE A 257 29.46 2.93 13.93
N LEU A 258 28.19 3.24 14.22
CA LEU A 258 27.02 2.68 13.52
C LEU A 258 27.15 2.80 12.00
N THR A 259 26.83 1.70 11.33
CA THR A 259 26.64 1.61 9.90
C THR A 259 25.27 0.98 9.62
N VAL A 260 24.89 0.91 8.36
CA VAL A 260 23.67 0.23 7.92
C VAL A 260 24.04 -0.92 7.00
N SER A 261 23.58 -2.12 7.32
CA SER A 261 23.67 -3.29 6.44
C SER A 261 22.38 -3.44 5.62
N THR A 262 22.50 -3.81 4.33
CA THR A 262 21.38 -3.94 3.40
C THR A 262 21.38 -5.31 2.75
N GLY A 263 20.31 -6.07 3.00
CA GLY A 263 20.02 -7.34 2.31
C GLY A 263 18.87 -7.14 1.32
N GLY A 264 19.10 -7.42 0.04
CA GLY A 264 18.11 -7.15 -1.01
C GLY A 264 17.88 -8.30 -1.98
N ILE A 265 16.70 -8.33 -2.58
CA ILE A 265 16.34 -9.24 -3.68
C ILE A 265 15.82 -8.43 -4.88
N VAL A 266 16.21 -8.86 -6.06
CA VAL A 266 15.57 -8.38 -7.29
C VAL A 266 14.47 -9.35 -7.66
N VAL A 267 13.24 -8.84 -7.62
CA VAL A 267 12.03 -9.57 -8.01
C VAL A 267 11.70 -9.21 -9.46
N PRO A 268 11.69 -10.19 -10.38
CA PRO A 268 11.28 -9.95 -11.76
C PRO A 268 9.75 -9.90 -11.80
N GLY A 269 9.13 -8.76 -12.00
CA GLY A 269 7.70 -8.55 -12.21
C GLY A 269 6.76 -9.75 -12.05
N LYS A 270 5.66 -9.80 -12.76
CA LYS A 270 4.59 -10.83 -12.72
C LYS A 270 5.02 -12.33 -12.73
N GLN A 271 6.25 -12.61 -13.10
CA GLN A 271 6.79 -13.98 -13.08
C GLN A 271 7.27 -14.42 -11.68
N ALA A 272 7.28 -13.54 -10.69
CA ALA A 272 7.53 -13.89 -9.30
C ALA A 272 6.36 -14.68 -8.66
N GLY A 273 5.19 -14.73 -9.29
CA GLY A 273 3.93 -15.30 -8.79
C GLY A 273 3.93 -16.79 -8.43
N LYS A 274 5.06 -17.49 -8.53
CA LYS A 274 5.23 -18.84 -7.96
C LYS A 274 5.79 -18.81 -6.52
N ARG A 275 6.28 -17.66 -6.03
CA ARG A 275 6.81 -17.50 -4.67
C ARG A 275 5.85 -16.64 -3.87
N GLY A 276 5.40 -17.14 -2.74
CA GLY A 276 4.54 -16.38 -1.84
C GLY A 276 5.32 -15.22 -1.18
N GLU A 277 4.58 -14.20 -0.75
CA GLU A 277 5.09 -13.05 0.02
C GLU A 277 6.00 -13.50 1.18
N GLU A 278 5.56 -14.49 1.96
CA GLU A 278 6.32 -15.01 3.11
C GLU A 278 7.71 -15.55 2.73
N GLU A 279 7.82 -16.22 1.57
CA GLU A 279 9.11 -16.72 1.09
C GLU A 279 10.08 -15.58 0.77
N LEU A 280 9.58 -14.51 0.13
CA LEU A 280 10.39 -13.35 -0.21
C LEU A 280 10.85 -12.59 1.04
N LEU A 281 9.97 -12.39 2.01
CA LEU A 281 10.30 -11.74 3.28
C LEU A 281 11.34 -12.56 4.07
N ARG A 282 11.24 -13.89 4.03
CA ARG A 282 12.24 -14.79 4.63
C ARG A 282 13.59 -14.66 3.94
N LEU A 283 13.63 -14.65 2.61
CA LEU A 283 14.86 -14.47 1.83
C LEU A 283 15.53 -13.12 2.13
N LEU A 284 14.75 -12.06 2.27
CA LEU A 284 15.25 -10.74 2.68
C LEU A 284 15.90 -10.78 4.05
N ALA A 285 15.29 -11.46 5.02
CA ALA A 285 15.85 -11.61 6.36
C ALA A 285 17.17 -12.42 6.36
N GLU A 286 17.27 -13.47 5.52
CA GLU A 286 18.50 -14.24 5.33
C GLU A 286 19.62 -13.37 4.71
N LEU A 287 19.30 -12.58 3.69
CA LEU A 287 20.25 -11.69 3.02
C LEU A 287 20.72 -10.55 3.92
N LYS A 288 19.84 -10.02 4.78
CA LYS A 288 20.19 -9.06 5.82
C LYS A 288 21.28 -9.64 6.75
N SER A 289 21.16 -10.91 7.15
CA SER A 289 22.21 -11.57 7.93
C SER A 289 23.53 -11.71 7.15
N THR A 290 23.45 -12.01 5.86
CA THR A 290 24.62 -12.15 4.97
C THR A 290 25.32 -10.81 4.75
N SER A 291 24.56 -9.70 4.60
CA SER A 291 25.13 -8.36 4.38
C SER A 291 25.99 -7.88 5.55
N LYS A 292 25.66 -8.25 6.78
CA LYS A 292 26.48 -7.93 7.98
C LYS A 292 27.87 -8.55 7.95
N ALA A 293 28.06 -9.64 7.22
CA ALA A 293 29.33 -10.32 7.05
C ALA A 293 30.12 -9.83 5.82
N SER A 294 29.50 -9.06 4.93
CA SER A 294 30.14 -8.53 3.73
C SER A 294 30.92 -7.25 4.04
N THR A 295 32.02 -7.02 3.30
CA THR A 295 32.91 -5.86 3.51
C THR A 295 32.25 -4.52 3.19
N ASP A 296 31.24 -4.51 2.35
CA ASP A 296 30.51 -3.31 1.90
C ASP A 296 29.10 -3.22 2.49
N HIS A 297 28.76 -4.13 3.43
CA HIS A 297 27.45 -4.17 4.09
C HIS A 297 26.26 -4.26 3.14
N VAL A 298 26.45 -4.82 1.92
CA VAL A 298 25.38 -5.01 0.93
C VAL A 298 25.41 -6.45 0.42
N ALA A 299 24.25 -7.11 0.40
CA ALA A 299 24.06 -8.42 -0.19
C ALA A 299 22.77 -8.42 -1.01
N ILE A 300 22.88 -8.39 -2.34
CA ILE A 300 21.74 -8.39 -3.25
C ILE A 300 21.75 -9.66 -4.09
N ARG A 301 20.58 -10.32 -4.19
CA ARG A 301 20.39 -11.54 -4.99
C ARG A 301 19.33 -11.30 -6.07
N LYS A 302 19.64 -11.64 -7.31
CA LYS A 302 18.64 -11.73 -8.37
C LYS A 302 17.87 -13.04 -8.26
N LEU A 303 16.54 -12.97 -8.23
CA LEU A 303 15.72 -14.16 -8.29
C LEU A 303 15.62 -14.62 -9.73
N SER A 304 15.97 -15.88 -10.00
CA SER A 304 15.83 -16.49 -11.32
C SER A 304 14.37 -16.82 -11.58
N VAL A 305 13.90 -16.52 -12.78
CA VAL A 305 12.62 -17.02 -13.29
C VAL A 305 12.82 -18.50 -13.61
N THR A 306 12.23 -19.38 -12.82
CA THR A 306 12.16 -20.80 -13.21
C THR A 306 11.04 -20.93 -14.24
N ILE A 307 11.41 -20.96 -15.52
CA ILE A 307 10.50 -21.34 -16.61
C ILE A 307 10.36 -22.87 -16.51
N ASN A 308 9.19 -23.33 -16.06
CA ASN A 308 8.78 -24.72 -16.20
C ASN A 308 7.79 -24.83 -17.34
#